data_c919f92547837a7ead7d7b0e336da323
#
_entry.id   c919f92547837a7ead7d7b0e336da323
#
_cell.length_a   1.000
_cell.length_b   1.000
_cell.length_c   1.000
_cell.angle_alpha   90.00
_cell.angle_beta   90.00
_cell.angle_gamma   90.00
#
_symmetry.space_group_name_H-M   'P 1'
#
loop_
_entity.id
_entity.type
_entity.pdbx_description
1 polymer ?
#
loop_
_entity_poly.entity_id
_entity_poly.type
_entity_poly.pdbx_seq_one_letter_code
_entity_poly.pdbx_strand_id
1 'polypeptide(L)'
;MRALGGALALLGMVALSAPAIASDREFAACLQQLRSEAATKGVSSATFDQHTAALVPDMAVVGFLDAQPEFVTPIWDYMAGLVDAERVADGRAMLERWAEVLARVETQYGVDAGTVVAVWGVESNFGRNFGSRPLLTSLSTLSCFGRRQAFFRGEFFTTLKIIQEGHVAPERLTGSWAGAFGHTQFMPSTFMRLAVDFDGDGRRDLVDSVPDALASTANFLKRAGWRGDLDWGFEVVLPKRFDTAGAGRRNKQTMQQWASRGVKRVDGSALPAAATPAGLLLPAGAAGPAFLVTRNFDALYAYNAAESYALAIAHLADRLRGGAPLVTPWPTDDAGLSRAERREVQSLLLARGHDIGEPDGMIGARTREALKQVQGELGLVADGRAGQAVLKALRDAESR
;
A
#
# COMPACT_ATOMS: atom_id res chain seq x y z
N MET A 1 -57.45 55.34 -19.44
CA MET A 1 -57.27 54.09 -20.19
C MET A 1 -55.88 53.54 -19.79
N ARG A 2 -55.86 52.54 -18.94
CA ARG A 2 -54.64 51.93 -18.41
C ARG A 2 -54.49 50.52 -18.97
N ALA A 3 -53.38 50.23 -19.59
CA ALA A 3 -53.00 48.92 -20.03
C ALA A 3 -52.10 48.26 -18.98
N LEU A 4 -52.50 47.15 -18.42
CA LEU A 4 -51.72 46.26 -17.57
C LEU A 4 -50.82 45.34 -18.46
N GLY A 5 -49.52 45.45 -18.30
CA GLY A 5 -48.57 44.48 -18.85
C GLY A 5 -48.26 43.39 -17.82
N GLY A 6 -48.66 42.16 -18.09
CA GLY A 6 -48.28 40.99 -17.30
C GLY A 6 -46.90 40.49 -17.67
N ALA A 7 -46.01 40.40 -16.70
CA ALA A 7 -44.73 39.75 -16.86
C ALA A 7 -44.85 38.25 -16.59
N LEU A 8 -44.59 37.43 -17.63
CA LEU A 8 -44.41 35.98 -17.51
C LEU A 8 -42.98 35.70 -17.01
N ALA A 9 -42.86 35.15 -15.79
CA ALA A 9 -41.61 34.60 -15.29
C ALA A 9 -41.45 33.18 -15.86
N LEU A 10 -40.50 32.98 -16.78
CA LEU A 10 -40.04 31.66 -17.20
C LEU A 10 -39.09 31.12 -16.11
N LEU A 11 -39.53 30.09 -15.37
CA LEU A 11 -38.64 29.26 -14.58
C LEU A 11 -37.77 28.42 -15.54
N GLY A 12 -36.50 28.75 -15.59
CA GLY A 12 -35.51 27.91 -16.24
C GLY A 12 -35.22 26.67 -15.37
N MET A 13 -35.72 25.51 -15.75
CA MET A 13 -35.22 24.22 -15.24
C MET A 13 -33.80 24.02 -15.76
N VAL A 14 -32.82 24.14 -14.86
CA VAL A 14 -31.44 23.75 -15.15
C VAL A 14 -31.40 22.21 -15.12
N ALA A 15 -31.30 21.58 -16.28
CA ALA A 15 -31.10 20.16 -16.43
C ALA A 15 -29.62 19.80 -16.12
N LEU A 16 -29.34 19.50 -14.84
CA LEU A 16 -28.07 18.97 -14.35
C LEU A 16 -28.15 17.44 -14.19
N SER A 17 -28.29 16.67 -15.28
CA SER A 17 -28.38 15.20 -15.13
C SER A 17 -27.93 14.35 -16.33
N ALA A 18 -27.36 14.90 -17.38
CA ALA A 18 -27.02 14.12 -18.56
C ALA A 18 -25.81 13.13 -18.39
N PRO A 19 -24.70 13.45 -17.74
CA PRO A 19 -23.55 12.52 -17.65
C PRO A 19 -23.77 11.35 -16.66
N ALA A 20 -24.47 11.56 -15.54
CA ALA A 20 -24.72 10.49 -14.55
C ALA A 20 -25.67 9.42 -15.11
N ILE A 21 -26.75 9.81 -15.81
CA ILE A 21 -27.71 8.86 -16.40
C ILE A 21 -27.08 8.02 -17.53
N ALA A 22 -26.11 8.57 -18.28
CA ALA A 22 -25.38 7.82 -19.30
C ALA A 22 -24.49 6.73 -18.68
N SER A 23 -23.76 7.06 -17.61
CA SER A 23 -22.89 6.10 -16.90
C SER A 23 -23.70 4.96 -16.25
N ASP A 24 -24.87 5.25 -15.70
CA ASP A 24 -25.72 4.22 -15.06
C ASP A 24 -26.28 3.22 -16.10
N ARG A 25 -26.68 3.68 -17.28
CA ARG A 25 -27.13 2.79 -18.36
C ARG A 25 -26.01 1.92 -18.91
N GLU A 26 -24.82 2.50 -19.10
CA GLU A 26 -23.63 1.78 -19.54
C GLU A 26 -23.21 0.74 -18.52
N PHE A 27 -23.22 1.08 -17.23
CA PHE A 27 -22.93 0.19 -16.15
C PHE A 27 -23.93 -0.98 -16.09
N ALA A 28 -25.23 -0.71 -16.19
CA ALA A 28 -26.26 -1.75 -16.21
C ALA A 28 -26.09 -2.73 -17.38
N ALA A 29 -25.79 -2.22 -18.57
CA ALA A 29 -25.49 -3.06 -19.73
C ALA A 29 -24.24 -3.92 -19.53
N CYS A 30 -23.19 -3.35 -18.93
CA CYS A 30 -21.98 -4.09 -18.57
C CYS A 30 -22.26 -5.17 -17.54
N LEU A 31 -23.04 -4.91 -16.49
CA LEU A 31 -23.43 -5.92 -15.50
C LEU A 31 -24.21 -7.08 -16.12
N GLN A 32 -25.08 -6.82 -17.11
CA GLN A 32 -25.77 -7.89 -17.85
C GLN A 32 -24.78 -8.76 -18.63
N GLN A 33 -23.76 -8.17 -19.25
CA GLN A 33 -22.70 -8.93 -19.90
C GLN A 33 -21.93 -9.78 -18.89
N LEU A 34 -21.50 -9.20 -17.74
CA LEU A 34 -20.81 -9.92 -16.67
C LEU A 34 -21.69 -11.07 -16.14
N ARG A 35 -23.00 -10.88 -16.04
CA ARG A 35 -23.93 -11.95 -15.63
C ARG A 35 -23.88 -13.14 -16.57
N SER A 36 -23.79 -12.92 -17.87
CA SER A 36 -23.69 -14.01 -18.85
C SER A 36 -22.37 -14.79 -18.73
N GLU A 37 -21.31 -14.17 -18.23
CA GLU A 37 -20.00 -14.78 -18.03
C GLU A 37 -19.88 -15.54 -16.67
N ALA A 38 -20.73 -15.21 -15.69
CA ALA A 38 -20.61 -15.64 -14.28
C ALA A 38 -20.45 -17.15 -14.13
N ALA A 39 -21.31 -17.94 -14.80
CA ALA A 39 -21.28 -19.41 -14.71
C ALA A 39 -19.94 -20.00 -15.20
N THR A 40 -19.36 -19.44 -16.27
CA THR A 40 -18.05 -19.85 -16.81
C THR A 40 -16.89 -19.52 -15.86
N LYS A 41 -17.13 -18.56 -14.96
CA LYS A 41 -16.18 -18.14 -13.91
C LYS A 41 -16.43 -18.86 -12.57
N GLY A 42 -17.37 -19.79 -12.50
CA GLY A 42 -17.71 -20.57 -11.31
C GLY A 42 -18.57 -19.80 -10.29
N VAL A 43 -19.28 -18.77 -10.73
CA VAL A 43 -20.23 -17.99 -9.92
C VAL A 43 -21.66 -18.38 -10.32
N SER A 44 -22.48 -18.80 -9.35
CA SER A 44 -23.89 -19.12 -9.59
C SER A 44 -24.69 -17.88 -9.94
N SER A 45 -25.74 -18.05 -10.76
CA SER A 45 -26.65 -16.93 -11.09
C SER A 45 -27.30 -16.35 -9.83
N ALA A 46 -27.62 -17.18 -8.85
CA ALA A 46 -28.19 -16.72 -7.57
C ALA A 46 -27.23 -15.80 -6.81
N THR A 47 -25.96 -16.20 -6.66
CA THR A 47 -24.92 -15.35 -6.03
C THR A 47 -24.73 -14.05 -6.80
N PHE A 48 -24.63 -14.14 -8.12
CA PHE A 48 -24.45 -12.94 -8.95
C PHE A 48 -25.64 -11.98 -8.75
N ASP A 49 -26.87 -12.44 -8.96
CA ASP A 49 -28.07 -11.61 -8.90
C ASP A 49 -28.27 -10.99 -7.49
N GLN A 50 -28.06 -11.79 -6.44
CA GLN A 50 -28.18 -11.34 -5.05
C GLN A 50 -27.23 -10.19 -4.71
N HIS A 51 -25.97 -10.27 -5.17
CA HIS A 51 -24.92 -9.33 -4.76
C HIS A 51 -24.64 -8.21 -5.76
N THR A 52 -25.31 -8.20 -6.90
CA THR A 52 -25.12 -7.15 -7.92
C THR A 52 -26.36 -6.29 -8.17
N ALA A 53 -27.56 -6.72 -7.75
CA ALA A 53 -28.82 -6.02 -8.02
C ALA A 53 -28.87 -4.55 -7.57
N ALA A 54 -28.17 -4.23 -6.48
CA ALA A 54 -28.14 -2.88 -5.91
C ALA A 54 -26.84 -2.11 -6.20
N LEU A 55 -25.96 -2.64 -7.04
CA LEU A 55 -24.68 -1.96 -7.34
C LEU A 55 -24.91 -0.72 -8.19
N VAL A 56 -24.26 0.36 -7.77
CA VAL A 56 -24.11 1.60 -8.55
C VAL A 56 -22.63 1.87 -8.78
N PRO A 57 -22.22 2.47 -9.90
CA PRO A 57 -20.80 2.67 -10.18
C PRO A 57 -20.19 3.75 -9.27
N ASP A 58 -19.01 3.50 -8.72
CA ASP A 58 -18.17 4.49 -8.06
C ASP A 58 -17.14 5.05 -9.06
N MET A 59 -17.52 6.09 -9.80
CA MET A 59 -16.65 6.66 -10.83
C MET A 59 -15.35 7.26 -10.29
N ALA A 60 -15.27 7.54 -8.98
CA ALA A 60 -14.03 8.03 -8.37
C ALA A 60 -12.88 7.01 -8.46
N VAL A 61 -13.17 5.70 -8.47
CA VAL A 61 -12.13 4.67 -8.59
C VAL A 61 -11.44 4.67 -9.95
N VAL A 62 -12.11 5.14 -11.00
CA VAL A 62 -11.53 5.26 -12.34
C VAL A 62 -10.41 6.31 -12.35
N GLY A 63 -10.58 7.41 -11.60
CA GLY A 63 -9.56 8.45 -11.46
C GLY A 63 -8.29 8.00 -10.73
N PHE A 64 -8.36 6.96 -9.91
CA PHE A 64 -7.18 6.43 -9.20
C PHE A 64 -6.30 5.52 -10.04
N LEU A 65 -6.74 5.09 -11.22
CA LEU A 65 -5.96 4.22 -12.10
C LEU A 65 -4.59 4.79 -12.48
N ASP A 66 -4.45 6.11 -12.49
CA ASP A 66 -3.22 6.82 -12.86
C ASP A 66 -2.42 7.33 -11.66
N ALA A 67 -2.91 7.09 -10.43
CA ALA A 67 -2.29 7.54 -9.19
C ALA A 67 -1.74 6.34 -8.39
N GLN A 68 -0.43 6.08 -8.50
CA GLN A 68 0.28 5.04 -7.75
C GLN A 68 1.43 5.68 -6.94
N PRO A 69 1.21 5.97 -5.63
CA PRO A 69 2.16 6.70 -4.79
C PRO A 69 3.55 6.05 -4.71
N GLU A 70 3.64 4.73 -4.69
CA GLU A 70 4.89 3.96 -4.59
C GLU A 70 5.87 4.17 -5.74
N PHE A 71 5.41 4.74 -6.87
CA PHE A 71 6.25 5.05 -8.03
C PHE A 71 6.57 6.54 -8.18
N VAL A 72 5.88 7.41 -7.44
CA VAL A 72 6.05 8.87 -7.56
C VAL A 72 6.52 9.52 -6.26
N THR A 73 6.36 8.86 -5.12
CA THR A 73 6.82 9.37 -3.82
C THR A 73 8.34 9.15 -3.68
N PRO A 74 9.12 10.18 -3.34
CA PRO A 74 10.54 10.00 -3.04
C PRO A 74 10.76 8.91 -1.99
N ILE A 75 11.82 8.11 -2.17
CA ILE A 75 12.07 6.95 -1.28
C ILE A 75 12.20 7.35 0.19
N TRP A 76 12.80 8.51 0.50
CA TRP A 76 12.93 8.99 1.88
C TRP A 76 11.60 9.36 2.51
N ASP A 77 10.64 9.90 1.75
CA ASP A 77 9.29 10.18 2.25
C ASP A 77 8.51 8.88 2.47
N TYR A 78 8.68 7.93 1.55
CA TYR A 78 8.06 6.61 1.63
C TYR A 78 8.55 5.86 2.87
N MET A 79 9.86 5.81 3.08
CA MET A 79 10.49 5.16 4.24
C MET A 79 10.12 5.85 5.56
N ALA A 80 10.18 7.19 5.63
CA ALA A 80 9.84 7.93 6.84
C ALA A 80 8.39 7.70 7.30
N GLY A 81 7.45 7.54 6.34
CA GLY A 81 6.04 7.29 6.65
C GLY A 81 5.71 5.83 7.01
N LEU A 82 6.57 4.88 6.66
CA LEU A 82 6.33 3.45 6.87
C LEU A 82 7.24 2.80 7.91
N VAL A 83 8.40 3.41 8.22
CA VAL A 83 9.37 2.87 9.19
C VAL A 83 9.67 3.94 10.24
N ASP A 84 8.66 4.37 10.96
CA ASP A 84 8.76 5.32 12.06
C ASP A 84 8.77 4.63 13.45
N ALA A 85 9.14 5.39 14.49
CA ALA A 85 9.23 4.87 15.86
C ALA A 85 7.89 4.33 16.38
N GLU A 86 6.77 4.97 16.01
CA GLU A 86 5.43 4.56 16.41
C GLU A 86 5.05 3.23 15.77
N ARG A 87 5.33 3.04 14.47
CA ARG A 87 5.08 1.75 13.80
C ARG A 87 5.96 0.63 14.33
N VAL A 88 7.19 0.94 14.69
CA VAL A 88 8.09 -0.03 15.35
C VAL A 88 7.55 -0.43 16.72
N ALA A 89 7.09 0.52 17.53
CA ALA A 89 6.48 0.23 18.84
C ALA A 89 5.20 -0.60 18.70
N ASP A 90 4.29 -0.20 17.81
CA ASP A 90 3.08 -0.95 17.49
C ASP A 90 3.37 -2.38 17.03
N GLY A 91 4.35 -2.54 16.13
CA GLY A 91 4.72 -3.84 15.58
C GLY A 91 5.35 -4.76 16.65
N ARG A 92 6.14 -4.23 17.57
CA ARG A 92 6.66 -5.01 18.71
C ARG A 92 5.52 -5.47 19.63
N ALA A 93 4.55 -4.62 19.91
CA ALA A 93 3.36 -5.02 20.65
C ALA A 93 2.56 -6.13 19.94
N MET A 94 2.52 -6.12 18.59
CA MET A 94 1.88 -7.19 17.81
C MET A 94 2.70 -8.49 17.84
N LEU A 95 4.03 -8.42 17.82
CA LEU A 95 4.88 -9.60 18.00
C LEU A 95 4.64 -10.28 19.36
N GLU A 96 4.49 -9.51 20.43
CA GLU A 96 4.18 -10.03 21.76
C GLU A 96 2.76 -10.60 21.82
N ARG A 97 1.77 -9.84 21.33
CA ARG A 97 0.36 -10.24 21.37
C ARG A 97 0.08 -11.54 20.62
N TRP A 98 0.76 -11.78 19.50
CA TRP A 98 0.53 -12.92 18.62
C TRP A 98 1.66 -13.93 18.63
N ALA A 99 2.50 -13.93 19.69
CA ALA A 99 3.71 -14.73 19.77
C ALA A 99 3.47 -16.22 19.49
N GLU A 100 2.45 -16.84 20.08
CA GLU A 100 2.12 -18.26 19.89
C GLU A 100 1.70 -18.57 18.45
N VAL A 101 0.86 -17.72 17.85
CA VAL A 101 0.42 -17.87 16.46
C VAL A 101 1.62 -17.71 15.52
N LEU A 102 2.43 -16.69 15.73
CA LEU A 102 3.62 -16.40 14.91
C LEU A 102 4.65 -17.53 14.98
N ALA A 103 4.89 -18.12 16.16
CA ALA A 103 5.80 -19.26 16.32
C ALA A 103 5.32 -20.49 15.50
N ARG A 104 4.01 -20.74 15.49
CA ARG A 104 3.42 -21.81 14.65
C ARG A 104 3.54 -21.50 13.17
N VAL A 105 3.28 -20.25 12.77
CA VAL A 105 3.41 -19.76 11.39
C VAL A 105 4.86 -19.90 10.90
N GLU A 106 5.84 -19.46 11.71
CA GLU A 106 7.26 -19.58 11.39
C GLU A 106 7.67 -21.05 11.24
N THR A 107 7.25 -21.91 12.14
CA THR A 107 7.51 -23.37 12.06
C THR A 107 6.96 -23.97 10.78
N GLN A 108 5.75 -23.58 10.35
CA GLN A 108 5.07 -24.17 9.20
C GLN A 108 5.57 -23.61 7.86
N TYR A 109 5.89 -22.34 7.81
CA TYR A 109 6.20 -21.65 6.56
C TYR A 109 7.67 -21.27 6.41
N GLY A 110 8.44 -21.25 7.48
CA GLY A 110 9.85 -20.84 7.49
C GLY A 110 10.04 -19.34 7.22
N VAL A 111 9.06 -18.52 7.55
CA VAL A 111 9.11 -17.05 7.45
C VAL A 111 9.12 -16.50 8.87
N ASP A 112 10.13 -15.71 9.22
CA ASP A 112 10.27 -15.17 10.56
C ASP A 112 9.13 -14.23 10.96
N ALA A 113 8.80 -14.23 12.24
CA ALA A 113 7.70 -13.44 12.81
C ALA A 113 7.83 -11.94 12.51
N GLY A 114 9.05 -11.39 12.59
CA GLY A 114 9.30 -9.97 12.32
C GLY A 114 8.93 -9.57 10.89
N THR A 115 9.25 -10.40 9.92
CA THR A 115 8.89 -10.16 8.50
C THR A 115 7.38 -10.22 8.28
N VAL A 116 6.68 -11.22 8.86
CA VAL A 116 5.22 -11.34 8.73
C VAL A 116 4.52 -10.13 9.33
N VAL A 117 4.93 -9.70 10.53
CA VAL A 117 4.37 -8.53 11.21
C VAL A 117 4.72 -7.22 10.48
N ALA A 118 5.91 -7.13 9.85
CA ALA A 118 6.27 -5.96 9.05
C ALA A 118 5.37 -5.80 7.81
N VAL A 119 5.06 -6.90 7.11
CA VAL A 119 4.05 -6.88 6.03
C VAL A 119 2.71 -6.37 6.55
N TRP A 120 2.21 -6.93 7.65
CA TRP A 120 0.96 -6.51 8.26
C TRP A 120 0.95 -5.01 8.63
N GLY A 121 2.07 -4.53 9.18
CA GLY A 121 2.25 -3.12 9.52
C GLY A 121 2.21 -2.19 8.31
N VAL A 122 2.86 -2.55 7.22
CA VAL A 122 2.91 -1.76 5.99
C VAL A 122 1.56 -1.78 5.27
N GLU A 123 0.90 -2.93 5.19
CA GLU A 123 -0.35 -3.12 4.44
C GLU A 123 -1.56 -2.43 5.08
N SER A 124 -1.75 -2.60 6.36
CA SER A 124 -2.98 -2.13 7.02
C SER A 124 -2.76 -1.42 8.36
N ASN A 125 -1.52 -1.04 8.67
CA ASN A 125 -1.19 -0.51 10.01
C ASN A 125 -1.68 -1.44 11.13
N PHE A 126 -1.35 -2.73 11.00
CA PHE A 126 -1.76 -3.78 11.95
C PHE A 126 -3.29 -3.93 12.07
N GLY A 127 -3.99 -3.85 10.94
CA GLY A 127 -5.43 -4.01 10.89
C GLY A 127 -6.25 -2.76 11.24
N ARG A 128 -5.61 -1.61 11.42
CA ARG A 128 -6.31 -0.35 11.70
C ARG A 128 -6.85 0.34 10.44
N ASN A 129 -6.37 -0.06 9.26
CA ASN A 129 -6.78 0.55 7.99
C ASN A 129 -6.84 -0.49 6.86
N PHE A 130 -8.03 -0.98 6.56
CA PHE A 130 -8.27 -1.91 5.44
C PHE A 130 -8.64 -1.19 4.13
N GLY A 131 -8.87 0.11 4.18
CA GLY A 131 -9.63 0.84 3.18
C GLY A 131 -11.14 0.75 3.48
N SER A 132 -11.90 1.65 2.85
CA SER A 132 -13.33 1.85 3.17
C SER A 132 -14.27 1.56 2.01
N ARG A 133 -13.76 1.17 0.84
CA ARG A 133 -14.58 0.99 -0.36
C ARG A 133 -15.12 -0.44 -0.43
N PRO A 134 -16.43 -0.63 -0.65
CA PRO A 134 -16.98 -1.96 -0.91
C PRO A 134 -16.32 -2.56 -2.17
N LEU A 135 -15.77 -3.77 -2.03
CA LEU A 135 -15.02 -4.41 -3.12
C LEU A 135 -15.87 -4.62 -4.37
N LEU A 136 -17.11 -5.09 -4.19
CA LEU A 136 -18.00 -5.34 -5.34
C LEU A 136 -18.29 -4.07 -6.12
N THR A 137 -18.50 -2.93 -5.44
CA THR A 137 -18.72 -1.64 -6.09
C THR A 137 -17.47 -1.19 -6.86
N SER A 138 -16.30 -1.21 -6.22
CA SER A 138 -15.04 -0.79 -6.86
C SER A 138 -14.70 -1.67 -8.06
N LEU A 139 -14.73 -2.99 -7.87
CA LEU A 139 -14.32 -3.95 -8.89
C LEU A 139 -15.32 -4.04 -10.05
N SER A 140 -16.63 -3.95 -9.80
CA SER A 140 -17.63 -3.89 -10.88
C SER A 140 -17.46 -2.61 -11.70
N THR A 141 -17.22 -1.46 -11.05
CA THR A 141 -16.96 -0.20 -11.76
C THR A 141 -15.72 -0.32 -12.65
N LEU A 142 -14.60 -0.81 -12.12
CA LEU A 142 -13.35 -1.00 -12.87
C LEU A 142 -13.44 -2.11 -13.93
N SER A 143 -14.39 -3.03 -13.80
CA SER A 143 -14.71 -4.05 -14.82
C SER A 143 -15.39 -3.46 -16.03
N CYS A 144 -16.12 -2.36 -15.84
CA CYS A 144 -16.93 -1.71 -16.87
C CYS A 144 -16.27 -0.46 -17.44
N PHE A 145 -15.48 0.28 -16.63
CA PHE A 145 -14.91 1.57 -16.98
C PHE A 145 -13.39 1.61 -16.81
N GLY A 146 -12.74 2.49 -17.53
CA GLY A 146 -11.31 2.73 -17.45
C GLY A 146 -10.47 1.68 -18.17
N ARG A 147 -9.19 1.60 -17.79
CA ARG A 147 -8.21 0.66 -18.36
C ARG A 147 -8.09 -0.62 -17.52
N ARG A 148 -7.55 -1.71 -18.10
CA ARG A 148 -7.35 -3.02 -17.44
C ARG A 148 -8.65 -3.73 -17.03
N GLN A 149 -9.76 -3.47 -17.72
CA GLN A 149 -11.07 -4.07 -17.41
C GLN A 149 -11.01 -5.60 -17.27
N ALA A 150 -10.29 -6.30 -18.16
CA ALA A 150 -10.18 -7.75 -18.11
C ALA A 150 -9.57 -8.26 -16.78
N PHE A 151 -8.58 -7.54 -16.24
CA PHE A 151 -8.01 -7.83 -14.93
C PHE A 151 -9.05 -7.66 -13.81
N PHE A 152 -9.73 -6.50 -13.78
CA PHE A 152 -10.72 -6.21 -12.75
C PHE A 152 -11.95 -7.11 -12.83
N ARG A 153 -12.36 -7.55 -14.03
CA ARG A 153 -13.40 -8.61 -14.20
C ARG A 153 -13.01 -9.91 -13.52
N GLY A 154 -11.74 -10.32 -13.65
CA GLY A 154 -11.22 -11.49 -12.94
C GLY A 154 -11.35 -11.34 -11.43
N GLU A 155 -10.92 -10.19 -10.88
CA GLU A 155 -11.00 -9.90 -9.45
C GLU A 155 -12.45 -9.79 -8.96
N PHE A 156 -13.35 -9.20 -9.74
CA PHE A 156 -14.77 -9.11 -9.43
C PHE A 156 -15.45 -10.48 -9.30
N PHE A 157 -15.27 -11.36 -10.30
CA PHE A 157 -15.81 -12.73 -10.21
C PHE A 157 -15.19 -13.51 -9.07
N THR A 158 -13.92 -13.31 -8.81
CA THR A 158 -13.25 -13.96 -7.69
C THR A 158 -13.80 -13.49 -6.35
N THR A 159 -14.13 -12.19 -6.21
CA THR A 159 -14.82 -11.68 -5.02
C THR A 159 -16.18 -12.33 -4.81
N LEU A 160 -16.97 -12.48 -5.87
CA LEU A 160 -18.24 -13.20 -5.79
C LEU A 160 -18.05 -14.69 -5.39
N LYS A 161 -16.97 -15.34 -5.82
CA LYS A 161 -16.63 -16.70 -5.37
C LYS A 161 -16.27 -16.76 -3.88
N ILE A 162 -15.50 -15.80 -3.36
CA ILE A 162 -15.18 -15.73 -1.93
C ILE A 162 -16.46 -15.66 -1.10
N ILE A 163 -17.44 -14.87 -1.55
CA ILE A 163 -18.77 -14.79 -0.93
C ILE A 163 -19.53 -16.10 -1.05
N GLN A 164 -19.59 -16.67 -2.25
CA GLN A 164 -20.30 -17.93 -2.55
C GLN A 164 -19.77 -19.11 -1.74
N GLU A 165 -18.46 -19.16 -1.53
CA GLU A 165 -17.80 -20.21 -0.74
C GLU A 165 -17.89 -19.94 0.78
N GLY A 166 -18.48 -18.79 1.19
CA GLY A 166 -18.74 -18.46 2.59
C GLY A 166 -17.50 -18.07 3.41
N HIS A 167 -16.41 -17.68 2.73
CA HIS A 167 -15.16 -17.35 3.42
C HIS A 167 -15.24 -16.01 4.17
N VAL A 168 -15.82 -14.99 3.56
CA VAL A 168 -15.97 -13.66 4.13
C VAL A 168 -17.39 -13.15 3.83
N ALA A 169 -18.05 -12.56 4.81
CA ALA A 169 -19.37 -11.98 4.64
C ALA A 169 -19.32 -10.75 3.69
N PRO A 170 -20.30 -10.58 2.78
CA PRO A 170 -20.28 -9.51 1.76
C PRO A 170 -20.08 -8.11 2.33
N GLU A 171 -20.72 -7.82 3.46
CA GLU A 171 -20.65 -6.52 4.15
C GLU A 171 -19.28 -6.25 4.78
N ARG A 172 -18.47 -7.28 4.99
CA ARG A 172 -17.10 -7.19 5.52
C ARG A 172 -16.06 -6.98 4.42
N LEU A 173 -16.43 -7.19 3.15
CA LEU A 173 -15.53 -7.03 2.01
C LEU A 173 -15.39 -5.56 1.61
N THR A 174 -14.69 -4.81 2.47
CA THR A 174 -14.21 -3.46 2.18
C THR A 174 -12.69 -3.47 2.02
N GLY A 175 -12.17 -2.53 1.24
CA GLY A 175 -10.73 -2.50 0.97
C GLY A 175 -10.28 -1.28 0.18
N SER A 176 -9.19 -1.43 -0.55
CA SER A 176 -8.65 -0.41 -1.43
C SER A 176 -9.56 -0.17 -2.65
N TRP A 177 -9.33 0.95 -3.33
CA TRP A 177 -10.02 1.27 -4.58
C TRP A 177 -9.83 0.20 -5.69
N ALA A 178 -8.73 -0.54 -5.64
CA ALA A 178 -8.38 -1.58 -6.62
C ALA A 178 -8.81 -2.99 -6.20
N GLY A 179 -9.41 -3.16 -5.00
CA GLY A 179 -9.93 -4.44 -4.53
C GLY A 179 -9.00 -5.24 -3.62
N ALA A 180 -7.86 -4.69 -3.17
CA ALA A 180 -7.06 -5.32 -2.11
C ALA A 180 -7.79 -5.17 -0.77
N PHE A 181 -7.80 -6.24 0.05
CA PHE A 181 -8.63 -6.28 1.26
C PHE A 181 -8.00 -7.04 2.43
N GLY A 182 -8.56 -6.82 3.62
CA GLY A 182 -8.20 -7.48 4.86
C GLY A 182 -6.88 -7.01 5.47
N HIS A 183 -6.43 -7.69 6.50
CA HIS A 183 -5.23 -7.37 7.28
C HIS A 183 -3.96 -7.23 6.45
N THR A 184 -3.81 -8.04 5.41
CA THR A 184 -2.61 -8.13 4.58
C THR A 184 -2.86 -7.79 3.12
N GLN A 185 -3.98 -7.13 2.83
CA GLN A 185 -4.31 -6.48 1.55
C GLN A 185 -4.12 -7.40 0.33
N PHE A 186 -4.60 -8.64 0.41
CA PHE A 186 -4.62 -9.52 -0.75
C PHE A 186 -5.64 -9.06 -1.80
N MET A 187 -5.26 -9.17 -3.06
CA MET A 187 -6.24 -9.18 -4.15
C MET A 187 -7.10 -10.44 -4.07
N PRO A 188 -8.37 -10.42 -4.49
CA PRO A 188 -9.26 -11.59 -4.47
C PRO A 188 -8.65 -12.83 -5.11
N SER A 189 -7.98 -12.70 -6.26
CA SER A 189 -7.30 -13.82 -6.93
C SER A 189 -6.12 -14.37 -6.12
N THR A 190 -5.40 -13.51 -5.39
CA THR A 190 -4.33 -13.92 -4.48
C THR A 190 -4.91 -14.65 -3.28
N PHE A 191 -6.01 -14.16 -2.72
CA PHE A 191 -6.76 -14.81 -1.65
C PHE A 191 -7.14 -16.25 -2.05
N MET A 192 -7.83 -16.43 -3.17
CA MET A 192 -8.26 -17.77 -3.60
C MET A 192 -7.10 -18.74 -3.79
N ARG A 193 -5.95 -18.25 -4.21
CA ARG A 193 -4.76 -19.07 -4.46
C ARG A 193 -3.93 -19.35 -3.21
N LEU A 194 -3.83 -18.41 -2.27
CA LEU A 194 -2.82 -18.43 -1.22
C LEU A 194 -3.33 -18.23 0.21
N ALA A 195 -4.58 -17.79 0.39
CA ALA A 195 -5.15 -17.70 1.73
C ALA A 195 -5.32 -19.10 2.34
N VAL A 196 -5.08 -19.19 3.63
CA VAL A 196 -5.15 -20.45 4.39
C VAL A 196 -6.07 -20.27 5.60
N ASP A 197 -6.79 -21.32 5.94
CA ASP A 197 -7.51 -21.49 7.19
C ASP A 197 -6.49 -22.00 8.24
N PHE A 198 -6.01 -21.13 9.09
CA PHE A 198 -4.96 -21.45 10.05
C PHE A 198 -5.48 -21.69 11.46
N ASP A 199 -6.61 -21.09 11.81
CA ASP A 199 -7.29 -21.33 13.09
C ASP A 199 -8.19 -22.57 13.05
N GLY A 200 -8.51 -23.10 11.86
CA GLY A 200 -9.22 -24.36 11.67
C GLY A 200 -10.74 -24.24 11.78
N ASP A 201 -11.30 -23.05 11.57
CA ASP A 201 -12.75 -22.81 11.63
C ASP A 201 -13.51 -23.20 10.37
N GLY A 202 -12.79 -23.67 9.32
CA GLY A 202 -13.33 -24.07 8.03
C GLY A 202 -13.40 -22.92 7.01
N ARG A 203 -12.97 -21.72 7.35
CA ARG A 203 -12.96 -20.56 6.48
C ARG A 203 -11.53 -20.03 6.32
N ARG A 204 -11.28 -19.35 5.23
CA ARG A 204 -10.07 -18.56 5.03
C ARG A 204 -10.47 -17.10 5.20
N ASP A 205 -10.13 -16.47 6.30
CA ASP A 205 -10.62 -15.14 6.64
C ASP A 205 -9.48 -14.17 6.92
N LEU A 206 -9.20 -13.26 5.98
CA LEU A 206 -8.17 -12.23 6.15
C LEU A 206 -8.72 -10.92 6.76
N VAL A 207 -10.01 -10.88 7.09
CA VAL A 207 -10.69 -9.69 7.62
C VAL A 207 -10.91 -9.81 9.11
N ASP A 208 -11.45 -10.92 9.59
CA ASP A 208 -11.80 -11.12 10.98
C ASP A 208 -10.87 -12.11 11.71
N SER A 209 -10.07 -12.94 10.98
CA SER A 209 -9.06 -13.84 11.55
C SER A 209 -7.63 -13.32 11.32
N VAL A 210 -7.02 -12.80 12.38
CA VAL A 210 -5.59 -12.42 12.35
C VAL A 210 -4.69 -13.64 12.15
N PRO A 211 -4.93 -14.82 12.77
CA PRO A 211 -4.15 -16.03 12.50
C PRO A 211 -4.11 -16.40 11.01
N ASP A 212 -5.25 -16.37 10.32
CA ASP A 212 -5.34 -16.66 8.89
C ASP A 212 -4.55 -15.65 8.05
N ALA A 213 -4.68 -14.36 8.40
CA ALA A 213 -3.99 -13.29 7.72
C ALA A 213 -2.46 -13.44 7.83
N LEU A 214 -1.93 -13.70 9.03
CA LEU A 214 -0.51 -13.89 9.26
C LEU A 214 0.03 -15.13 8.55
N ALA A 215 -0.69 -16.25 8.66
CA ALA A 215 -0.31 -17.49 7.98
C ALA A 215 -0.40 -17.38 6.45
N SER A 216 -1.42 -16.71 5.93
CA SER A 216 -1.56 -16.46 4.49
C SER A 216 -0.43 -15.59 3.94
N THR A 217 0.01 -14.58 4.70
CA THR A 217 1.19 -13.76 4.37
C THR A 217 2.45 -14.61 4.30
N ALA A 218 2.68 -15.45 5.32
CA ALA A 218 3.83 -16.36 5.33
C ALA A 218 3.78 -17.37 4.18
N ASN A 219 2.58 -17.93 3.88
CA ASN A 219 2.39 -18.80 2.73
C ASN A 219 2.71 -18.09 1.41
N PHE A 220 2.27 -16.83 1.24
CA PHE A 220 2.64 -16.02 0.07
C PHE A 220 4.15 -15.92 -0.08
N LEU A 221 4.86 -15.48 0.97
CA LEU A 221 6.31 -15.30 0.93
C LEU A 221 7.05 -16.61 0.65
N LYS A 222 6.63 -17.72 1.28
CA LYS A 222 7.16 -19.06 1.00
C LYS A 222 6.98 -19.44 -0.47
N ARG A 223 5.79 -19.22 -1.06
CA ARG A 223 5.51 -19.48 -2.47
C ARG A 223 6.26 -18.55 -3.41
N ALA A 224 6.55 -17.33 -2.99
CA ALA A 224 7.41 -16.38 -3.71
C ALA A 224 8.91 -16.75 -3.64
N GLY A 225 9.27 -17.79 -2.86
CA GLY A 225 10.61 -18.32 -2.77
C GLY A 225 11.43 -17.83 -1.57
N TRP A 226 10.77 -17.39 -0.51
CA TRP A 226 11.41 -17.11 0.78
C TRP A 226 12.17 -18.31 1.31
N ARG A 227 13.32 -18.05 1.90
CA ARG A 227 14.17 -19.04 2.56
C ARG A 227 14.45 -18.60 3.99
N GLY A 228 14.11 -19.44 4.96
CA GLY A 228 14.29 -19.15 6.39
C GLY A 228 15.74 -19.07 6.86
N ASP A 229 16.67 -19.65 6.09
CA ASP A 229 18.11 -19.63 6.33
C ASP A 229 18.84 -18.42 5.71
N LEU A 230 18.10 -17.45 5.18
CA LEU A 230 18.66 -16.34 4.43
C LEU A 230 18.05 -15.00 4.84
N ASP A 231 18.89 -14.00 5.10
CA ASP A 231 18.43 -12.62 5.30
C ASP A 231 17.92 -12.02 3.98
N TRP A 232 17.04 -10.99 4.07
CA TRP A 232 16.61 -10.24 2.90
C TRP A 232 17.75 -9.47 2.22
N GLY A 233 18.73 -9.04 3.01
CA GLY A 233 19.86 -8.21 2.63
C GLY A 233 20.33 -7.34 3.79
N PHE A 234 21.14 -6.36 3.50
CA PHE A 234 21.67 -5.40 4.49
C PHE A 234 22.26 -4.18 3.81
N GLU A 235 22.40 -3.10 4.57
CA GLU A 235 23.06 -1.86 4.14
C GLU A 235 24.58 -2.07 3.99
N VAL A 236 25.16 -1.48 2.93
CA VAL A 236 26.58 -1.60 2.59
C VAL A 236 27.21 -0.25 2.27
N VAL A 237 28.53 -0.18 2.46
CA VAL A 237 29.38 0.94 2.00
C VAL A 237 30.07 0.54 0.71
N LEU A 238 29.97 1.42 -0.30
CA LEU A 238 30.66 1.29 -1.55
C LEU A 238 32.01 2.04 -1.51
N PRO A 239 33.06 1.52 -2.15
CA PRO A 239 34.32 2.27 -2.31
C PRO A 239 34.11 3.60 -3.04
N LYS A 240 35.00 4.56 -2.82
CA LYS A 240 35.01 5.81 -3.62
C LYS A 240 35.10 5.49 -5.11
N ARG A 241 34.28 6.15 -5.93
CA ARG A 241 34.22 5.95 -7.40
C ARG A 241 33.83 4.52 -7.80
N PHE A 242 33.00 3.84 -7.00
CA PHE A 242 32.49 2.51 -7.35
C PHE A 242 31.68 2.56 -8.65
N ASP A 243 31.99 1.63 -9.57
CA ASP A 243 31.20 1.48 -10.80
C ASP A 243 29.84 0.82 -10.47
N THR A 244 28.78 1.60 -10.66
CA THR A 244 27.38 1.20 -10.41
C THR A 244 26.65 0.71 -11.66
N ALA A 245 27.29 0.61 -12.81
CA ALA A 245 26.66 0.20 -14.07
C ALA A 245 25.97 -1.18 -13.99
N GLY A 246 26.47 -2.06 -13.10
CA GLY A 246 25.87 -3.37 -12.82
C GLY A 246 24.88 -3.39 -11.64
N ALA A 247 24.45 -2.23 -11.12
CA ALA A 247 23.47 -2.21 -10.03
C ALA A 247 22.10 -2.73 -10.48
N GLY A 248 21.37 -3.26 -9.53
CA GLY A 248 20.01 -3.79 -9.71
C GLY A 248 19.80 -5.10 -8.95
N ARG A 249 18.67 -5.24 -8.31
CA ARG A 249 18.33 -6.43 -7.49
C ARG A 249 18.42 -7.75 -8.25
N ARG A 250 18.26 -7.76 -9.58
CA ARG A 250 18.33 -8.94 -10.45
C ARG A 250 19.76 -9.31 -10.86
N ASN A 251 20.69 -8.36 -10.86
CA ASN A 251 22.07 -8.55 -11.27
C ASN A 251 22.89 -9.12 -10.11
N LYS A 252 22.60 -10.37 -9.74
CA LYS A 252 23.19 -11.00 -8.56
C LYS A 252 24.63 -11.47 -8.83
N GLN A 253 25.51 -11.09 -7.91
CA GLN A 253 26.87 -11.61 -7.77
C GLN A 253 27.00 -12.25 -6.39
N THR A 254 27.99 -13.13 -6.21
CA THR A 254 28.23 -13.74 -4.89
C THR A 254 28.73 -12.70 -3.89
N MET A 255 28.53 -12.92 -2.60
CA MET A 255 29.08 -12.05 -1.55
C MET A 255 30.61 -11.95 -1.65
N GLN A 256 31.30 -13.03 -2.07
CA GLN A 256 32.73 -13.01 -2.32
C GLN A 256 33.12 -12.05 -3.44
N GLN A 257 32.35 -12.03 -4.54
CA GLN A 257 32.59 -11.11 -5.65
C GLN A 257 32.36 -9.64 -5.24
N TRP A 258 31.32 -9.37 -4.42
CA TRP A 258 31.12 -8.03 -3.87
C TRP A 258 32.25 -7.63 -2.93
N ALA A 259 32.70 -8.53 -2.03
CA ALA A 259 33.82 -8.28 -1.14
C ALA A 259 35.12 -8.00 -1.91
N SER A 260 35.42 -8.74 -2.99
CA SER A 260 36.62 -8.51 -3.83
C SER A 260 36.59 -7.16 -4.55
N ARG A 261 35.42 -6.58 -4.77
CA ARG A 261 35.21 -5.21 -5.27
C ARG A 261 35.26 -4.14 -4.18
N GLY A 262 35.55 -4.53 -2.92
CA GLY A 262 35.70 -3.62 -1.79
C GLY A 262 34.39 -3.23 -1.11
N VAL A 263 33.24 -3.86 -1.44
CA VAL A 263 31.97 -3.63 -0.76
C VAL A 263 32.03 -4.23 0.64
N LYS A 264 31.56 -3.48 1.64
CA LYS A 264 31.55 -3.87 3.06
C LYS A 264 30.20 -3.58 3.67
N ARG A 265 29.84 -4.27 4.76
CA ARG A 265 28.69 -3.87 5.57
C ARG A 265 28.93 -2.50 6.20
N VAL A 266 27.87 -1.74 6.38
CA VAL A 266 27.93 -0.39 6.95
C VAL A 266 28.45 -0.37 8.39
N ASP A 267 28.25 -1.46 9.16
CA ASP A 267 28.77 -1.66 10.50
C ASP A 267 30.25 -2.12 10.55
N GLY A 268 30.90 -2.23 9.37
CA GLY A 268 32.27 -2.68 9.22
C GLY A 268 32.48 -4.20 9.31
N SER A 269 31.44 -4.98 9.57
CA SER A 269 31.53 -6.44 9.60
C SER A 269 31.74 -7.04 8.20
N ALA A 270 32.20 -8.29 8.14
CA ALA A 270 32.39 -9.02 6.89
C ALA A 270 31.04 -9.34 6.23
N LEU A 271 31.04 -9.45 4.88
CA LEU A 271 29.88 -9.95 4.17
C LEU A 271 29.62 -11.42 4.54
N PRO A 272 28.35 -11.83 4.72
CA PRO A 272 28.02 -13.20 5.12
C PRO A 272 28.27 -14.19 3.97
N ALA A 273 28.24 -15.47 4.28
CA ALA A 273 28.30 -16.65 3.40
C ALA A 273 28.77 -16.39 1.95
N ALA A 274 30.05 -16.60 1.67
CA ALA A 274 30.76 -16.20 0.44
C ALA A 274 30.03 -16.54 -0.88
N ALA A 275 29.32 -17.67 -0.93
CA ALA A 275 28.60 -18.15 -2.11
C ALA A 275 27.18 -17.55 -2.30
N THR A 276 26.64 -16.82 -1.29
CA THR A 276 25.27 -16.30 -1.37
C THR A 276 25.16 -15.23 -2.48
N PRO A 277 24.22 -15.38 -3.43
CA PRO A 277 23.99 -14.38 -4.47
C PRO A 277 23.23 -13.17 -3.91
N ALA A 278 23.71 -11.96 -4.22
CA ALA A 278 23.02 -10.70 -3.89
C ALA A 278 23.14 -9.69 -5.05
N GLY A 279 22.12 -8.87 -5.21
CA GLY A 279 22.11 -7.75 -6.14
C GLY A 279 22.37 -6.43 -5.41
N LEU A 280 23.04 -5.50 -6.05
CA LEU A 280 23.25 -4.16 -5.50
C LEU A 280 22.04 -3.27 -5.77
N LEU A 281 21.32 -2.88 -4.72
CA LEU A 281 20.18 -1.98 -4.80
C LEU A 281 20.61 -0.56 -4.39
N LEU A 282 20.26 0.43 -5.21
CA LEU A 282 20.58 1.85 -5.04
C LEU A 282 19.31 2.70 -5.17
N PRO A 283 18.41 2.71 -4.18
CA PRO A 283 17.07 3.30 -4.32
C PRO A 283 17.06 4.82 -4.50
N ALA A 284 18.15 5.50 -4.13
CA ALA A 284 18.37 6.92 -4.34
C ALA A 284 19.68 7.22 -5.11
N GLY A 285 20.13 6.27 -5.92
CA GLY A 285 21.41 6.35 -6.62
C GLY A 285 22.62 6.18 -5.71
N ALA A 286 23.82 6.44 -6.25
CA ALA A 286 25.10 6.18 -5.57
C ALA A 286 25.39 7.14 -4.38
N ALA A 287 24.65 8.22 -4.26
CA ALA A 287 24.82 9.21 -3.17
C ALA A 287 24.00 8.86 -1.90
N GLY A 288 23.08 7.91 -2.02
CA GLY A 288 22.23 7.46 -0.90
C GLY A 288 22.62 6.10 -0.35
N PRO A 289 21.80 5.54 0.56
CA PRO A 289 21.99 4.20 1.08
C PRO A 289 22.08 3.15 -0.03
N ALA A 290 23.04 2.24 0.09
CA ALA A 290 23.25 1.11 -0.80
C ALA A 290 22.97 -0.20 -0.04
N PHE A 291 22.40 -1.19 -0.73
CA PHE A 291 22.04 -2.47 -0.13
C PHE A 291 22.51 -3.63 -0.99
N LEU A 292 23.00 -4.69 -0.38
CA LEU A 292 23.07 -6.00 -1.02
C LEU A 292 21.81 -6.78 -0.67
N VAL A 293 21.00 -7.10 -1.68
CA VAL A 293 19.69 -7.74 -1.52
C VAL A 293 19.71 -9.17 -2.08
N THR A 294 19.14 -10.09 -1.32
CA THR A 294 19.12 -11.52 -1.62
C THR A 294 17.84 -11.94 -2.34
N ARG A 295 17.60 -13.24 -2.41
CA ARG A 295 16.33 -13.81 -2.90
C ARG A 295 15.14 -13.45 -2.00
N ASN A 296 15.34 -13.28 -0.69
CA ASN A 296 14.25 -12.93 0.22
C ASN A 296 13.71 -11.52 -0.05
N PHE A 297 14.57 -10.60 -0.49
CA PHE A 297 14.09 -9.31 -0.99
C PHE A 297 13.22 -9.46 -2.26
N ASP A 298 13.56 -10.40 -3.15
CA ASP A 298 12.72 -10.66 -4.33
C ASP A 298 11.34 -11.25 -3.93
N ALA A 299 11.26 -12.03 -2.83
CA ALA A 299 9.99 -12.51 -2.29
C ALA A 299 9.12 -11.37 -1.73
N LEU A 300 9.72 -10.41 -1.03
CA LEU A 300 9.03 -9.19 -0.60
C LEU A 300 8.58 -8.34 -1.79
N TYR A 301 9.46 -8.16 -2.77
CA TYR A 301 9.14 -7.44 -4.00
C TYR A 301 7.95 -8.06 -4.75
N ALA A 302 7.79 -9.39 -4.72
CA ALA A 302 6.68 -10.06 -5.39
C ALA A 302 5.29 -9.70 -4.84
N TYR A 303 5.23 -9.13 -3.64
CA TYR A 303 3.97 -8.73 -3.00
C TYR A 303 3.33 -7.51 -3.70
N ASN A 304 4.11 -6.50 -4.04
CA ASN A 304 3.62 -5.25 -4.66
C ASN A 304 4.47 -4.73 -5.83
N ALA A 305 5.44 -5.49 -6.31
CA ALA A 305 6.29 -5.18 -7.46
C ALA A 305 6.98 -3.79 -7.42
N ALA A 306 7.22 -3.22 -6.22
CA ALA A 306 7.94 -1.96 -5.99
C ALA A 306 9.13 -2.16 -5.05
N GLU A 307 10.31 -1.62 -5.42
CA GLU A 307 11.52 -1.76 -4.59
C GLU A 307 11.44 -0.95 -3.29
N SER A 308 10.79 0.21 -3.32
CA SER A 308 10.52 1.04 -2.13
C SER A 308 9.65 0.30 -1.11
N TYR A 309 8.62 -0.40 -1.58
CA TYR A 309 7.74 -1.22 -0.76
C TYR A 309 8.51 -2.39 -0.12
N ALA A 310 9.25 -3.15 -0.90
CA ALA A 310 10.05 -4.26 -0.38
C ALA A 310 11.08 -3.80 0.64
N LEU A 311 11.74 -2.65 0.40
CA LEU A 311 12.72 -2.08 1.32
C LEU A 311 12.07 -1.59 2.62
N ALA A 312 10.88 -1.00 2.56
CA ALA A 312 10.17 -0.57 3.77
C ALA A 312 9.80 -1.76 4.66
N ILE A 313 9.28 -2.86 4.11
CA ILE A 313 8.99 -4.08 4.86
C ILE A 313 10.28 -4.68 5.44
N ALA A 314 11.31 -4.84 4.61
CA ALA A 314 12.59 -5.40 5.00
C ALA A 314 13.22 -4.63 6.15
N HIS A 315 13.29 -3.30 6.04
CA HIS A 315 13.84 -2.46 7.09
C HIS A 315 12.94 -2.43 8.33
N LEU A 316 11.61 -2.38 8.17
CA LEU A 316 10.71 -2.48 9.33
C LEU A 316 10.90 -3.80 10.07
N ALA A 317 11.03 -4.93 9.37
CA ALA A 317 11.31 -6.22 9.97
C ALA A 317 12.60 -6.21 10.80
N ASP A 318 13.68 -5.60 10.29
CA ASP A 318 14.92 -5.41 11.06
C ASP A 318 14.71 -4.56 12.31
N ARG A 319 13.97 -3.45 12.19
CA ARG A 319 13.65 -2.57 13.32
C ARG A 319 12.83 -3.29 14.40
N LEU A 320 11.91 -4.15 14.01
CA LEU A 320 11.11 -4.97 14.92
C LEU A 320 11.99 -5.96 15.71
N ARG A 321 12.99 -6.54 15.05
CA ARG A 321 13.98 -7.45 15.68
C ARG A 321 15.06 -6.72 16.51
N GLY A 322 14.97 -5.40 16.65
CA GLY A 322 15.93 -4.60 17.42
C GLY A 322 17.10 -4.05 16.60
N GLY A 323 17.07 -4.23 15.27
CA GLY A 323 18.08 -3.67 14.37
C GLY A 323 18.14 -2.13 14.42
N ALA A 324 19.28 -1.55 14.05
CA ALA A 324 19.51 -0.11 14.03
C ALA A 324 18.78 0.57 12.85
N PRO A 325 18.54 1.89 12.90
CA PRO A 325 18.18 2.69 11.72
C PRO A 325 19.25 2.58 10.63
N LEU A 326 18.89 2.99 9.41
CA LEU A 326 19.85 3.16 8.31
C LEU A 326 20.93 4.15 8.73
N VAL A 327 22.17 3.86 8.38
CA VAL A 327 23.35 4.67 8.74
C VAL A 327 23.64 5.73 7.71
N THR A 328 23.54 5.38 6.42
CA THR A 328 23.78 6.32 5.33
C THR A 328 22.59 7.26 5.17
N PRO A 329 22.78 8.58 5.22
CA PRO A 329 21.69 9.54 5.05
C PRO A 329 21.14 9.48 3.62
N TRP A 330 19.86 9.78 3.46
CA TRP A 330 19.26 9.99 2.16
C TRP A 330 19.80 11.27 1.52
N PRO A 331 20.00 11.31 0.19
CA PRO A 331 20.54 12.47 -0.51
C PRO A 331 19.44 13.54 -0.72
N THR A 332 18.99 14.13 0.36
CA THR A 332 17.98 15.19 0.38
C THR A 332 18.30 16.21 1.47
N ASP A 333 18.01 17.47 1.23
CA ASP A 333 18.06 18.57 2.18
C ASP A 333 16.72 18.76 2.92
N ASP A 334 15.66 18.08 2.48
CA ASP A 334 14.34 18.09 3.10
C ASP A 334 13.87 16.66 3.36
N ALA A 335 14.13 16.15 4.56
CA ALA A 335 13.77 14.79 4.95
C ALA A 335 12.25 14.58 5.02
N GLY A 336 11.82 13.33 4.84
CA GLY A 336 10.43 12.93 5.00
C GLY A 336 9.96 12.99 6.46
N LEU A 337 8.63 13.05 6.64
CA LEU A 337 7.98 13.11 7.95
C LEU A 337 7.50 11.72 8.40
N SER A 338 7.70 11.44 9.70
CA SER A 338 7.04 10.34 10.41
C SER A 338 5.52 10.53 10.46
N ARG A 339 4.76 9.48 10.81
CA ARG A 339 3.30 9.60 10.98
C ARG A 339 2.92 10.63 12.04
N ALA A 340 3.65 10.71 13.15
CA ALA A 340 3.42 11.69 14.19
C ALA A 340 3.62 13.13 13.66
N GLU A 341 4.71 13.38 12.94
CA GLU A 341 4.98 14.70 12.34
C GLU A 341 3.96 15.05 11.25
N ARG A 342 3.46 14.07 10.48
CA ARG A 342 2.37 14.30 9.51
C ARG A 342 1.06 14.69 10.20
N ARG A 343 0.71 14.05 11.33
CA ARG A 343 -0.44 14.49 12.14
C ARG A 343 -0.25 15.89 12.70
N GLU A 344 0.95 16.23 13.11
CA GLU A 344 1.27 17.59 13.55
C GLU A 344 1.06 18.61 12.43
N VAL A 345 1.60 18.34 11.22
CA VAL A 345 1.32 19.18 10.04
C VAL A 345 -0.18 19.33 9.80
N GLN A 346 -0.95 18.24 9.86
CA GLN A 346 -2.40 18.29 9.68
C GLN A 346 -3.07 19.14 10.76
N SER A 347 -2.66 19.02 12.03
CA SER A 347 -3.19 19.83 13.13
C SER A 347 -2.87 21.32 12.95
N LEU A 348 -1.66 21.66 12.49
CA LEU A 348 -1.25 23.03 12.18
C LEU A 348 -2.04 23.64 11.00
N LEU A 349 -2.37 22.82 9.98
CA LEU A 349 -3.22 23.23 8.87
C LEU A 349 -4.67 23.48 9.32
N LEU A 350 -5.22 22.63 10.19
CA LEU A 350 -6.56 22.82 10.78
C LEU A 350 -6.62 24.11 11.62
N ALA A 351 -5.61 24.36 12.45
CA ALA A 351 -5.51 25.61 13.25
C ALA A 351 -5.50 26.87 12.37
N ARG A 352 -5.02 26.76 11.12
CA ARG A 352 -5.04 27.84 10.11
C ARG A 352 -6.35 27.91 9.30
N GLY A 353 -7.34 27.05 9.62
CA GLY A 353 -8.67 27.07 9.00
C GLY A 353 -8.81 26.22 7.74
N HIS A 354 -7.84 25.35 7.41
CA HIS A 354 -7.97 24.45 6.26
C HIS A 354 -8.80 23.22 6.63
N ASP A 355 -9.89 22.97 5.92
CA ASP A 355 -10.70 21.74 6.09
C ASP A 355 -10.07 20.54 5.41
N ILE A 356 -9.22 19.83 6.12
CA ILE A 356 -8.50 18.65 5.61
C ILE A 356 -9.01 17.31 6.19
N GLY A 357 -9.99 17.36 7.10
CA GLY A 357 -10.49 16.20 7.86
C GLY A 357 -9.63 15.93 9.11
N GLU A 358 -9.75 14.73 9.64
CA GLU A 358 -9.03 14.31 10.84
C GLU A 358 -7.51 14.22 10.62
N PRO A 359 -6.69 14.54 11.64
CA PRO A 359 -5.23 14.38 11.58
C PRO A 359 -4.83 12.90 11.72
N ASP A 360 -4.94 12.15 10.63
CA ASP A 360 -4.68 10.71 10.56
C ASP A 360 -3.23 10.33 10.24
N GLY A 361 -2.40 11.32 9.85
CA GLY A 361 -1.03 11.14 9.37
C GLY A 361 -0.94 10.70 7.90
N MET A 362 -2.06 10.68 7.17
CA MET A 362 -2.11 10.37 5.74
C MET A 362 -2.20 11.65 4.91
N ILE A 363 -1.22 11.90 4.07
CA ILE A 363 -1.20 13.11 3.23
C ILE A 363 -2.07 12.87 1.99
N GLY A 364 -3.37 13.07 2.15
CA GLY A 364 -4.38 12.95 1.09
C GLY A 364 -4.43 14.17 0.16
N ALA A 365 -5.39 14.16 -0.78
CA ALA A 365 -5.54 15.25 -1.76
C ALA A 365 -5.85 16.61 -1.08
N ARG A 366 -6.77 16.63 -0.11
CA ARG A 366 -7.12 17.86 0.64
C ARG A 366 -5.91 18.42 1.39
N THR A 367 -5.17 17.56 2.08
CA THR A 367 -3.95 17.94 2.81
C THR A 367 -2.90 18.52 1.86
N ARG A 368 -2.68 17.92 0.68
CA ARG A 368 -1.73 18.42 -0.31
C ARG A 368 -2.13 19.78 -0.85
N GLU A 369 -3.40 20.02 -1.08
CA GLU A 369 -3.88 21.33 -1.57
C GLU A 369 -3.71 22.42 -0.50
N ALA A 370 -4.04 22.12 0.75
CA ALA A 370 -3.78 23.02 1.88
C ALA A 370 -2.28 23.31 2.05
N LEU A 371 -1.44 22.28 1.90
CA LEU A 371 0.02 22.45 1.93
C LEU A 371 0.52 23.41 0.85
N LYS A 372 0.05 23.29 -0.41
CA LYS A 372 0.45 24.20 -1.49
C LYS A 372 0.12 25.66 -1.15
N GLN A 373 -1.08 25.91 -0.59
CA GLN A 373 -1.49 27.27 -0.20
C GLN A 373 -0.55 27.81 0.88
N VAL A 374 -0.36 27.04 1.96
CA VAL A 374 0.48 27.46 3.09
C VAL A 374 1.96 27.57 2.70
N GLN A 375 2.46 26.69 1.87
CA GLN A 375 3.83 26.81 1.34
C GLN A 375 4.04 28.12 0.58
N GLY A 376 3.06 28.53 -0.26
CA GLY A 376 3.09 29.81 -0.94
C GLY A 376 3.07 31.01 0.01
N GLU A 377 2.23 30.99 1.06
CA GLU A 377 2.17 32.02 2.10
C GLU A 377 3.48 32.14 2.89
N LEU A 378 4.15 31.02 3.13
CA LEU A 378 5.41 30.96 3.89
C LEU A 378 6.66 31.16 3.02
N GLY A 379 6.49 31.44 1.71
CA GLY A 379 7.60 31.64 0.79
C GLY A 379 8.39 30.38 0.42
N LEU A 380 7.77 29.20 0.58
CA LEU A 380 8.31 27.91 0.16
C LEU A 380 7.83 27.55 -1.25
N VAL A 381 8.45 26.54 -1.86
CA VAL A 381 7.95 25.97 -3.12
C VAL A 381 6.60 25.29 -2.87
N ALA A 382 5.57 25.73 -3.57
CA ALA A 382 4.19 25.26 -3.41
C ALA A 382 3.95 23.92 -4.16
N ASP A 383 4.63 22.87 -3.75
CA ASP A 383 4.56 21.53 -4.36
C ASP A 383 3.57 20.57 -3.67
N GLY A 384 3.08 20.94 -2.48
CA GLY A 384 2.16 20.12 -1.67
C GLY A 384 2.84 18.94 -0.96
N ARG A 385 4.17 18.90 -0.94
CA ARG A 385 4.94 17.89 -0.22
C ARG A 385 5.00 18.21 1.27
N ALA A 386 4.75 17.19 2.10
CA ALA A 386 4.92 17.25 3.54
C ALA A 386 6.34 16.83 3.92
N GLY A 387 7.29 17.76 3.98
CA GLY A 387 8.67 17.55 4.38
C GLY A 387 9.03 18.32 5.66
N GLN A 388 10.26 18.13 6.16
CA GLN A 388 10.76 18.84 7.37
C GLN A 388 10.77 20.35 7.21
N ALA A 389 11.01 20.84 5.98
CA ALA A 389 11.03 22.27 5.69
C ALA A 389 9.67 22.94 5.97
N VAL A 390 8.56 22.36 5.50
CA VAL A 390 7.22 22.90 5.73
C VAL A 390 6.80 22.76 7.19
N LEU A 391 7.11 21.64 7.85
CA LEU A 391 6.81 21.46 9.28
C LEU A 391 7.52 22.52 10.13
N LYS A 392 8.81 22.76 9.86
CA LYS A 392 9.58 23.81 10.56
C LYS A 392 8.97 25.19 10.33
N ALA A 393 8.64 25.53 9.09
CA ALA A 393 8.05 26.84 8.77
C ALA A 393 6.67 27.04 9.43
N LEU A 394 5.85 25.98 9.53
CA LEU A 394 4.57 26.02 10.25
C LEU A 394 4.78 26.28 11.75
N ARG A 395 5.70 25.56 12.41
CA ARG A 395 6.06 25.77 13.82
C ARG A 395 6.56 27.19 14.09
N ASP A 396 7.47 27.68 13.23
CA ASP A 396 8.03 29.03 13.35
C ASP A 396 6.94 30.12 13.21
N ALA A 397 5.92 29.88 12.41
CA ALA A 397 4.82 30.83 12.20
C ALA A 397 3.79 30.83 13.34
N GLU A 398 3.60 29.70 14.08
CA GLU A 398 2.76 29.68 15.29
C GLU A 398 3.43 30.36 16.50
N SER A 399 4.75 30.43 16.51
CA SER A 399 5.52 30.98 17.62
C SER A 399 5.60 32.50 17.58
N ARG A 400 5.04 33.16 16.54
CA ARG A 400 5.00 34.61 16.32
C ARG A 400 3.66 35.20 16.67
#